data_d68f9b6dd6837b539c853914260165d2
#
_entry.id   d68f9b6dd6837b539c853914260165d2
#
_cell.length_a   1.000
_cell.length_b   1.000
_cell.length_c   1.000
_cell.angle_alpha   90.00
_cell.angle_beta   90.00
_cell.angle_gamma   90.00
#
_symmetry.space_group_name_H-M   'P 1'
#
loop_
_entity.id
_entity.type
_entity.pdbx_description
1 polymer ?
#
loop_
_entity_poly.entity_id
_entity_poly.type
_entity_poly.pdbx_seq_one_letter_code
_entity_poly.pdbx_strand_id
1 'polypeptide(L)'
;MKLEYNLGRYSLKVLNKSRSIDVLDFYYRNRRDFDKYESDKPASFYTEDFISRMLEAEMKGLLSMTFVRFFLMDRHEPDYILGSLSFSHIS
;
A
#
# COMPACT_ATOMS: atom_id res chain seq x y z
N MET A 1 11.58 3.26 13.65
CA MET A 1 11.42 3.20 12.17
C MET A 1 10.69 4.44 11.69
N LYS A 2 11.16 5.03 10.62
CA LYS A 2 10.46 6.14 9.98
C LYS A 2 9.29 5.62 9.15
N LEU A 3 8.18 6.34 9.18
CA LEU A 3 7.00 6.02 8.38
C LEU A 3 6.92 6.84 7.09
N GLU A 4 7.88 7.71 6.87
CA GLU A 4 7.94 8.57 5.69
C GLU A 4 9.39 8.88 5.37
N TYR A 5 9.73 8.77 4.08
CA TYR A 5 11.03 9.12 3.55
C TYR A 5 10.85 10.06 2.37
N ASN A 6 11.59 11.19 2.38
CA ASN A 6 11.60 12.14 1.28
C ASN A 6 12.80 11.85 0.38
N LEU A 7 12.54 11.58 -0.90
CA LEU A 7 13.53 11.22 -1.90
C LEU A 7 13.53 12.26 -3.04
N GLY A 8 13.66 13.54 -2.68
CA GLY A 8 13.61 14.61 -3.66
C GLY A 8 12.18 14.82 -4.18
N ARG A 9 11.96 14.53 -5.46
CA ARG A 9 10.64 14.64 -6.07
C ARG A 9 9.65 13.59 -5.53
N TYR A 10 10.15 12.47 -5.03
CA TYR A 10 9.32 11.36 -4.61
C TYR A 10 9.30 11.23 -3.09
N SER A 11 8.31 10.51 -2.58
CA SER A 11 8.24 10.17 -1.17
C SER A 11 7.77 8.73 -1.01
N LEU A 12 8.25 8.07 0.04
CA LEU A 12 7.78 6.76 0.48
C LEU A 12 7.04 6.96 1.79
N LYS A 13 5.80 6.45 1.87
CA LYS A 13 4.97 6.62 3.06
C LYS A 13 4.25 5.34 3.40
N VAL A 14 4.11 5.07 4.70
CA VAL A 14 3.16 4.07 5.19
C VAL A 14 1.79 4.74 5.24
N LEU A 15 0.80 4.10 4.63
CA LEU A 15 -0.57 4.63 4.57
C LEU A 15 -1.49 3.79 5.44
N ASN A 16 -2.48 4.45 6.05
CA ASN A 16 -3.51 3.78 6.83
C ASN A 16 -4.84 3.77 6.08
N LYS A 17 -5.89 3.26 6.73
CA LYS A 17 -7.20 3.09 6.10
C LYS A 17 -7.85 4.40 5.66
N SER A 18 -7.41 5.55 6.14
CA SER A 18 -7.93 6.83 5.67
C SER A 18 -7.57 7.11 4.21
N ARG A 19 -6.59 6.37 3.67
CA ARG A 19 -6.15 6.49 2.29
C ARG A 19 -6.58 5.29 1.44
N SER A 20 -7.62 4.56 1.86
CA SER A 20 -8.09 3.37 1.18
C SER A 20 -8.48 3.61 -0.28
N ILE A 21 -9.08 4.75 -0.57
CA ILE A 21 -9.50 5.08 -1.94
C ILE A 21 -8.29 5.22 -2.86
N ASP A 22 -7.23 5.89 -2.39
CA ASP A 22 -6.02 6.06 -3.19
C ASP A 22 -5.30 4.73 -3.40
N VAL A 23 -5.26 3.89 -2.38
CA VAL A 23 -4.65 2.56 -2.47
C VAL A 23 -5.47 1.66 -3.40
N LEU A 24 -6.80 1.71 -3.31
CA LEU A 24 -7.66 0.97 -4.22
C LEU A 24 -7.42 1.39 -5.67
N ASP A 25 -7.32 2.69 -5.92
CA ASP A 25 -7.03 3.20 -7.26
C ASP A 25 -5.72 2.63 -7.80
N PHE A 26 -4.68 2.59 -6.95
CA PHE A 26 -3.38 2.02 -7.33
C PHE A 26 -3.51 0.55 -7.73
N TYR A 27 -4.15 -0.26 -6.89
CA TYR A 27 -4.31 -1.68 -7.20
C TYR A 27 -5.18 -1.91 -8.43
N TYR A 28 -6.24 -1.14 -8.59
CA TYR A 28 -7.14 -1.29 -9.74
C TYR A 28 -6.46 -0.90 -11.05
N ARG A 29 -5.69 0.20 -11.05
CA ARG A 29 -4.95 0.62 -12.24
C ARG A 29 -3.92 -0.43 -12.69
N ASN A 30 -3.37 -1.16 -11.74
CA ASN A 30 -2.35 -2.17 -11.98
C ASN A 30 -2.90 -3.59 -11.88
N ARG A 31 -4.21 -3.77 -11.97
CA ARG A 31 -4.85 -5.07 -11.72
C ARG A 31 -4.36 -6.19 -12.62
N ARG A 32 -3.99 -5.88 -13.87
CA ARG A 32 -3.47 -6.89 -14.79
C ARG A 32 -2.19 -7.52 -14.26
N ASP A 33 -1.29 -6.69 -13.75
CA ASP A 33 -0.03 -7.17 -13.20
C ASP A 33 -0.27 -7.94 -11.90
N PHE A 34 -1.12 -7.44 -11.02
CA PHE A 34 -1.42 -8.13 -9.76
C PHE A 34 -2.14 -9.45 -10.00
N ASP A 35 -3.10 -9.49 -10.92
CA ASP A 35 -3.86 -10.71 -11.21
C ASP A 35 -2.97 -11.77 -11.86
N LYS A 36 -1.95 -11.35 -12.60
CA LYS A 36 -0.99 -12.25 -13.23
C LYS A 36 -0.16 -13.01 -12.19
N TYR A 37 0.22 -12.36 -11.08
CA TYR A 37 1.08 -12.94 -10.07
C TYR A 37 0.33 -13.50 -8.87
N GLU A 38 -0.90 -13.10 -8.66
CA GLU A 38 -1.72 -13.53 -7.52
C GLU A 38 -3.11 -13.93 -8.00
N SER A 39 -3.22 -15.12 -8.61
CA SER A 39 -4.47 -15.60 -9.17
C SER A 39 -5.53 -15.95 -8.13
N ASP A 40 -5.15 -16.06 -6.85
CA ASP A 40 -6.05 -16.51 -5.78
C ASP A 40 -6.74 -15.37 -5.02
N LYS A 41 -6.76 -14.18 -5.59
CA LYS A 41 -7.43 -13.05 -4.94
C LYS A 41 -8.94 -13.25 -4.90
N PRO A 42 -9.59 -12.90 -3.78
CA PRO A 42 -11.06 -12.93 -3.74
C PRO A 42 -11.64 -11.90 -4.70
N ALA A 43 -12.85 -12.15 -5.18
CA ALA A 43 -13.54 -11.22 -6.07
C ALA A 43 -13.73 -9.83 -5.44
N SER A 44 -13.81 -9.77 -4.11
CA SER A 44 -13.97 -8.53 -3.35
C SER A 44 -12.69 -7.74 -3.15
N PHE A 45 -11.54 -8.21 -3.70
CA PHE A 45 -10.25 -7.54 -3.47
C PHE A 45 -10.26 -6.08 -3.91
N TYR A 46 -10.85 -5.78 -5.07
CA TYR A 46 -10.89 -4.42 -5.60
C TYR A 46 -12.09 -3.64 -5.07
N THR A 47 -12.24 -3.61 -3.75
CA THR A 47 -13.27 -2.82 -3.07
C THR A 47 -12.62 -2.00 -1.96
N GLU A 48 -13.20 -0.84 -1.67
CA GLU A 48 -12.70 0.01 -0.60
C GLU A 48 -12.70 -0.70 0.75
N ASP A 49 -13.76 -1.48 1.03
CA ASP A 49 -13.86 -2.21 2.29
C ASP A 49 -12.72 -3.22 2.46
N PHE A 50 -12.42 -3.99 1.43
CA PHE A 50 -11.33 -4.96 1.48
C PHE A 50 -9.99 -4.26 1.68
N ILE A 51 -9.73 -3.20 0.91
CA ILE A 51 -8.47 -2.45 1.01
C ILE A 51 -8.33 -1.81 2.38
N SER A 52 -9.42 -1.26 2.92
CA SER A 52 -9.42 -0.67 4.25
C SER A 52 -9.02 -1.69 5.32
N ARG A 53 -9.58 -2.89 5.25
CA ARG A 53 -9.25 -3.97 6.18
C ARG A 53 -7.81 -4.44 6.02
N MET A 54 -7.33 -4.49 4.77
CA MET A 54 -5.95 -4.85 4.48
C MET A 54 -4.99 -3.84 5.11
N LEU A 55 -5.23 -2.55 4.92
CA LEU A 55 -4.38 -1.50 5.49
C LEU A 55 -4.40 -1.53 7.01
N GLU A 56 -5.55 -1.80 7.60
CA GLU A 56 -5.68 -1.93 9.05
C GLU A 56 -4.85 -3.10 9.57
N ALA A 57 -4.89 -4.24 8.87
CA ALA A 57 -4.08 -5.40 9.22
C ALA A 57 -2.58 -5.10 9.06
N GLU A 58 -2.20 -4.35 8.03
CA GLU A 58 -0.81 -3.96 7.81
C GLU A 58 -0.30 -3.04 8.91
N MET A 59 -1.15 -2.18 9.45
CA MET A 59 -0.77 -1.34 10.59
C MET A 59 -0.50 -2.17 11.84
N LYS A 60 -1.25 -3.24 12.05
CA LYS A 60 -0.98 -4.18 13.15
C LYS A 60 0.36 -4.88 12.95
N GLY A 61 0.66 -5.29 11.72
CA GLY A 61 1.95 -5.87 11.37
C GLY A 61 3.11 -4.91 11.64
N LEU A 62 2.92 -3.62 11.34
CA LEU A 62 3.92 -2.61 11.61
C LEU A 62 4.18 -2.48 13.12
N LEU A 63 3.11 -2.45 13.92
CA LEU A 63 3.24 -2.31 15.37
C LEU A 63 3.96 -3.51 16.00
N SER A 64 3.80 -4.70 15.43
CA SER A 64 4.47 -5.91 15.92
C SER A 64 5.82 -6.15 15.25
N MET A 65 6.25 -5.26 14.35
CA MET A 65 7.52 -5.36 13.60
C MET A 65 7.62 -6.62 12.75
N THR A 66 6.48 -7.10 12.24
CA THR A 66 6.44 -8.28 11.36
C THR A 66 6.27 -7.94 9.90
N PHE A 67 5.76 -6.73 9.60
CA PHE A 67 5.47 -6.32 8.22
C PHE A 67 5.44 -4.81 8.13
N VAL A 68 5.95 -4.28 7.01
CA VAL A 68 5.77 -2.86 6.66
C VAL A 68 5.63 -2.74 5.15
N ARG A 69 4.73 -1.85 4.72
CA ARG A 69 4.58 -1.51 3.30
C ARG A 69 4.66 -0.01 3.14
N PHE A 70 5.53 0.41 2.24
CA PHE A 70 5.64 1.81 1.83
C PHE A 70 5.01 1.98 0.46
N PHE A 71 4.34 3.12 0.27
CA PHE A 71 3.81 3.51 -1.03
C PHE A 71 4.64 4.65 -1.59
N LEU A 72 4.97 4.56 -2.87
CA LEU A 72 5.76 5.58 -3.56
C LEU A 72 4.82 6.57 -4.24
N MET A 73 5.03 7.85 -3.96
CA MET A 73 4.21 8.94 -4.50
C MET A 73 5.09 10.07 -5.00
N ASP A 74 4.59 10.81 -5.99
CA ASP A 74 5.20 12.06 -6.43
C ASP A 74 4.75 13.17 -5.46
N ARG A 75 5.67 14.01 -5.01
CA ARG A 75 5.35 15.09 -4.08
C ARG A 75 4.36 16.10 -4.64
N HIS A 76 4.28 16.22 -5.95
CA HIS A 76 3.32 17.13 -6.63
C HIS A 76 1.95 16.49 -6.83
N GLU A 77 1.84 15.19 -6.68
CA GLU A 77 0.58 14.44 -6.79
C GLU A 77 0.46 13.45 -5.64
N PRO A 78 0.24 13.94 -4.40
CA PRO A 78 0.32 13.08 -3.21
C PRO A 78 -0.80 12.05 -3.11
N ASP A 79 -1.86 12.17 -3.89
CA ASP A 79 -2.95 11.20 -3.89
C ASP A 79 -2.78 10.13 -4.95
N TYR A 80 -1.78 10.25 -5.81
CA TYR A 80 -1.53 9.30 -6.88
C TYR A 80 -0.35 8.40 -6.52
N ILE A 81 -0.63 7.13 -6.28
CA ILE A 81 0.39 6.17 -5.89
C ILE A 81 1.06 5.59 -7.13
N LEU A 82 2.39 5.63 -7.17
CA LEU A 82 3.20 5.16 -8.28
C LEU A 82 3.65 3.71 -8.10
N GLY A 83 3.84 3.26 -6.87
CA GLY A 83 4.33 1.92 -6.60
C GLY A 83 4.27 1.58 -5.13
N SER A 84 4.68 0.37 -4.79
CA SER A 84 4.75 -0.06 -3.40
C SER A 84 5.97 -0.93 -3.16
N LEU A 85 6.44 -0.93 -1.91
CA LEU A 85 7.60 -1.70 -1.48
C LEU A 85 7.28 -2.25 -0.09
N SER A 86 7.35 -3.58 0.07
CA SER A 86 7.02 -4.21 1.34
C SER A 86 8.19 -5.03 1.87
N PHE A 87 8.27 -5.10 3.19
CA PHE A 87 9.24 -5.89 3.91
C PHE A 87 8.51 -6.73 4.96
N SER A 88 8.93 -7.97 5.14
CA SER A 88 8.38 -8.85 6.16
C SER A 88 9.51 -9.39 7.04
N HIS A 89 9.15 -9.88 8.22
CA HIS A 89 10.10 -10.42 9.20
C HIS A 89 11.16 -9.39 9.61
N ILE A 90 10.72 -8.18 9.91
CA ILE A 90 11.59 -7.10 10.35
C ILE A 90 12.07 -7.39 11.78
N SER A 91 13.37 -7.36 11.97
CA SER A 91 13.95 -7.57 13.30
C SER A 91 14.84 -6.41 13.73
#